data_2f1e4e67224b358b5ea41ce0bd8dc593
#
_entry.id   2f1e4e67224b358b5ea41ce0bd8dc593
#
_cell.length_a   1.000
_cell.length_b   1.000
_cell.length_c   1.000
_cell.angle_alpha   90.00
_cell.angle_beta   90.00
_cell.angle_gamma   90.00
#
_symmetry.space_group_name_H-M   'P 1'
#
loop_
_entity.id
_entity.type
_entity.pdbx_description
1 polymer ?
#
loop_
_entity_poly.entity_id
_entity_poly.type
_entity_poly.pdbx_seq_one_letter_code
_entity_poly.pdbx_strand_id
1 'polypeptide(L)'
;ACLEPCKKAMSDAGLNNADIDEVILVGGSSRIPAVQKLVEDFFGKAPSKGVNPDEVVAIGAAVQGAVLTDEIKGVVLLDVTPLSMGIETLGGVMTKLIDANTTIPARKSETFSTAADNQTEVTIHVLQGERPMAAQNKSIGQFNLTGIAPARRGVPQIEVTFDIDANGILKVSAKDKATGKEQAIRIEASSGLSKEEIEKMKAEA
;
A
#
# COMPACT_ATOMS: atom_id res chain seq x y z
N ALA A 1 -9.43 -0.69 -21.73
CA ALA A 1 -9.26 -0.48 -20.27
C ALA A 1 -8.14 -1.36 -19.69
N CYS A 2 -7.96 -2.63 -20.10
CA CYS A 2 -6.99 -3.55 -19.49
C CYS A 2 -5.51 -3.25 -19.80
N LEU A 3 -5.21 -2.61 -20.93
CA LEU A 3 -3.81 -2.37 -21.35
C LEU A 3 -3.13 -1.20 -20.63
N GLU A 4 -3.88 -0.20 -20.18
CA GLU A 4 -3.26 0.96 -19.53
C GLU A 4 -2.50 0.61 -18.22
N PRO A 5 -3.04 -0.26 -17.33
CA PRO A 5 -2.27 -0.77 -16.21
C PRO A 5 -1.02 -1.55 -16.62
N CYS A 6 -1.07 -2.34 -17.71
CA CYS A 6 0.09 -3.06 -18.22
C CYS A 6 1.18 -2.11 -18.71
N LYS A 7 0.80 -1.10 -19.51
CA LYS A 7 1.73 -0.07 -19.98
C LYS A 7 2.39 0.68 -18.84
N LYS A 8 1.60 1.05 -17.83
CA LYS A 8 2.11 1.74 -16.64
C LYS A 8 3.12 0.85 -15.90
N ALA A 9 2.78 -0.41 -15.61
CA ALA A 9 3.67 -1.32 -14.92
C ALA A 9 4.98 -1.55 -15.66
N MET A 10 4.93 -1.70 -16.98
CA MET A 10 6.13 -1.83 -17.82
C MET A 10 6.97 -0.56 -17.82
N SER A 11 6.33 0.60 -17.92
CA SER A 11 7.02 1.91 -17.82
C SER A 11 7.69 2.10 -16.47
N ASP A 12 7.01 1.77 -15.37
CA ASP A 12 7.53 1.88 -14.01
C ASP A 12 8.74 0.93 -13.80
N ALA A 13 8.71 -0.24 -14.44
CA ALA A 13 9.81 -1.22 -14.41
C ALA A 13 10.94 -0.91 -15.40
N GLY A 14 10.75 0.03 -16.32
CA GLY A 14 11.71 0.32 -17.39
C GLY A 14 11.86 -0.81 -18.43
N LEU A 15 10.82 -1.64 -18.59
CA LEU A 15 10.82 -2.82 -19.47
C LEU A 15 10.06 -2.56 -20.77
N ASN A 16 10.47 -3.27 -21.83
CA ASN A 16 9.79 -3.34 -23.12
C ASN A 16 9.12 -4.71 -23.30
N ASN A 17 8.25 -4.84 -24.32
CA ASN A 17 7.59 -6.11 -24.62
C ASN A 17 8.55 -7.26 -24.88
N ALA A 18 9.74 -6.97 -25.41
CA ALA A 18 10.77 -7.97 -25.69
C ALA A 18 11.40 -8.54 -24.41
N ASP A 19 11.40 -7.76 -23.33
CA ASP A 19 11.97 -8.13 -22.03
C ASP A 19 11.04 -9.04 -21.22
N ILE A 20 9.79 -9.22 -21.66
CA ILE A 20 8.81 -10.08 -21.00
C ILE A 20 8.98 -11.51 -21.48
N ASP A 21 9.34 -12.43 -20.61
CA ASP A 21 9.54 -13.83 -20.96
C ASP A 21 8.21 -14.56 -21.18
N GLU A 22 7.26 -14.37 -20.27
CA GLU A 22 6.00 -15.09 -20.27
C GLU A 22 4.82 -14.18 -19.86
N VAL A 23 3.66 -14.38 -20.48
CA VAL A 23 2.41 -13.69 -20.15
C VAL A 23 1.42 -14.70 -19.60
N ILE A 24 1.02 -14.53 -18.36
CA ILE A 24 0.06 -15.39 -17.66
C ILE A 24 -1.23 -14.64 -17.44
N LEU A 25 -2.36 -15.23 -17.86
CA LEU A 25 -3.68 -14.70 -17.63
C LEU A 25 -4.34 -15.36 -16.43
N VAL A 26 -4.92 -14.54 -15.54
CA VAL A 26 -5.59 -14.99 -14.31
C VAL A 26 -6.99 -14.41 -14.20
N GLY A 27 -7.89 -15.16 -13.54
CA GLY A 27 -9.29 -14.78 -13.34
C GLY A 27 -10.20 -15.14 -14.52
N GLY A 28 -11.47 -15.40 -14.25
CA GLY A 28 -12.46 -15.90 -15.23
C GLY A 28 -12.64 -15.02 -16.46
N SER A 29 -12.52 -13.67 -16.31
CA SER A 29 -12.62 -12.73 -17.44
C SER A 29 -11.52 -12.91 -18.49
N SER A 30 -10.39 -13.52 -18.15
CA SER A 30 -9.29 -13.80 -19.06
C SER A 30 -9.62 -14.91 -20.08
N ARG A 31 -10.71 -15.65 -19.87
CA ARG A 31 -11.23 -16.64 -20.83
C ARG A 31 -11.91 -16.02 -22.05
N ILE A 32 -12.23 -14.72 -22.00
CA ILE A 32 -12.85 -13.99 -23.12
C ILE A 32 -11.85 -13.93 -24.30
N PRO A 33 -12.19 -14.46 -25.50
CA PRO A 33 -11.24 -14.50 -26.61
C PRO A 33 -10.70 -13.12 -27.02
N ALA A 34 -11.55 -12.08 -26.93
CA ALA A 34 -11.14 -10.70 -27.22
C ALA A 34 -10.07 -10.19 -26.24
N VAL A 35 -10.09 -10.61 -24.96
CA VAL A 35 -9.06 -10.26 -23.96
C VAL A 35 -7.76 -10.97 -24.30
N GLN A 36 -7.81 -12.26 -24.62
CA GLN A 36 -6.63 -13.03 -24.98
C GLN A 36 -5.94 -12.46 -26.23
N LYS A 37 -6.73 -12.17 -27.27
CA LYS A 37 -6.22 -11.56 -28.49
C LYS A 37 -5.61 -10.17 -28.24
N LEU A 38 -6.26 -9.33 -27.43
CA LEU A 38 -5.77 -8.00 -27.09
C LEU A 38 -4.41 -8.05 -26.39
N VAL A 39 -4.23 -9.03 -25.50
CA VAL A 39 -2.99 -9.25 -24.76
C VAL A 39 -1.90 -9.79 -25.69
N GLU A 40 -2.22 -10.77 -26.53
CA GLU A 40 -1.32 -11.32 -27.52
C GLU A 40 -0.82 -10.24 -28.50
N ASP A 41 -1.75 -9.43 -29.03
CA ASP A 41 -1.42 -8.33 -29.95
C ASP A 41 -0.53 -7.28 -29.28
N PHE A 42 -0.72 -7.03 -27.97
CA PHE A 42 0.07 -6.04 -27.23
C PHE A 42 1.48 -6.53 -26.89
N PHE A 43 1.62 -7.75 -26.36
CA PHE A 43 2.93 -8.30 -25.97
C PHE A 43 3.67 -8.98 -27.12
N GLY A 44 3.02 -9.23 -28.26
CA GLY A 44 3.61 -9.94 -29.40
C GLY A 44 3.85 -11.44 -29.13
N LYS A 45 3.24 -11.99 -28.09
CA LYS A 45 3.34 -13.41 -27.72
C LYS A 45 2.04 -13.91 -27.12
N ALA A 46 1.69 -15.17 -27.44
CA ALA A 46 0.49 -15.81 -26.93
C ALA A 46 0.57 -15.99 -25.40
N PRO A 47 -0.51 -15.75 -24.66
CA PRO A 47 -0.55 -16.05 -23.23
C PRO A 47 -0.28 -17.53 -22.96
N SER A 48 0.45 -17.77 -21.86
CA SER A 48 0.73 -19.13 -21.39
C SER A 48 -0.56 -19.90 -21.07
N LYS A 49 -0.60 -21.17 -21.49
CA LYS A 49 -1.70 -22.09 -21.20
C LYS A 49 -1.39 -23.04 -20.05
N GLY A 50 -0.22 -22.91 -19.44
CA GLY A 50 0.25 -23.80 -18.38
C GLY A 50 -0.46 -23.63 -17.04
N VAL A 51 -1.30 -22.62 -16.90
CA VAL A 51 -1.97 -22.26 -15.64
C VAL A 51 -3.48 -22.19 -15.83
N ASN A 52 -4.25 -22.79 -14.93
CA ASN A 52 -5.71 -22.62 -14.92
C ASN A 52 -6.06 -21.24 -14.34
N PRO A 53 -6.66 -20.32 -15.12
CA PRO A 53 -6.96 -18.96 -14.66
C PRO A 53 -7.90 -18.87 -13.46
N ASP A 54 -8.72 -19.88 -13.22
CA ASP A 54 -9.71 -19.90 -12.13
C ASP A 54 -9.11 -20.40 -10.81
N GLU A 55 -8.07 -21.24 -10.88
CA GLU A 55 -7.49 -21.93 -9.71
C GLU A 55 -6.15 -21.34 -9.27
N VAL A 56 -5.43 -20.65 -10.16
CA VAL A 56 -4.04 -20.22 -9.94
C VAL A 56 -3.88 -19.34 -8.69
N VAL A 57 -4.86 -18.50 -8.39
CA VAL A 57 -4.83 -17.64 -7.18
C VAL A 57 -4.90 -18.48 -5.91
N ALA A 58 -5.78 -19.50 -5.88
CA ALA A 58 -5.89 -20.40 -4.74
C ALA A 58 -4.62 -21.25 -4.55
N ILE A 59 -4.05 -21.72 -5.65
CA ILE A 59 -2.78 -22.48 -5.65
C ILE A 59 -1.65 -21.55 -5.15
N GLY A 60 -1.56 -20.33 -5.65
CA GLY A 60 -0.58 -19.34 -5.22
C GLY A 60 -0.69 -19.01 -3.73
N ALA A 61 -1.91 -18.87 -3.20
CA ALA A 61 -2.15 -18.66 -1.78
C ALA A 61 -1.69 -19.86 -0.93
N ALA A 62 -1.92 -21.10 -1.40
CA ALA A 62 -1.45 -22.31 -0.72
C ALA A 62 0.09 -22.41 -0.71
N VAL A 63 0.74 -22.08 -1.84
CA VAL A 63 2.21 -22.03 -1.94
C VAL A 63 2.78 -20.96 -0.98
N GLN A 64 2.17 -19.77 -0.94
CA GLN A 64 2.60 -18.73 -0.01
C GLN A 64 2.43 -19.16 1.45
N GLY A 65 1.34 -19.83 1.80
CA GLY A 65 1.15 -20.43 3.12
C GLY A 65 2.26 -21.42 3.48
N ALA A 66 2.62 -22.30 2.57
CA ALA A 66 3.69 -23.28 2.76
C ALA A 66 5.10 -22.63 2.85
N VAL A 67 5.33 -21.51 2.17
CA VAL A 67 6.56 -20.72 2.34
C VAL A 67 6.62 -20.09 3.73
N LEU A 68 5.50 -19.54 4.22
CA LEU A 68 5.43 -18.91 5.56
C LEU A 68 5.59 -19.93 6.69
N THR A 69 5.26 -21.22 6.47
CA THR A 69 5.43 -22.33 7.44
C THR A 69 6.74 -23.08 7.28
N ASP A 70 7.67 -22.62 6.43
CA ASP A 70 8.95 -23.28 6.11
C ASP A 70 8.82 -24.68 5.46
N GLU A 71 7.63 -25.03 4.97
CA GLU A 71 7.40 -26.30 4.27
C GLU A 71 7.98 -26.29 2.85
N ILE A 72 7.98 -25.12 2.20
CA ILE A 72 8.60 -24.91 0.88
C ILE A 72 9.78 -23.96 1.03
N LYS A 73 10.97 -24.40 0.58
CA LYS A 73 12.21 -23.63 0.59
C LYS A 73 12.62 -23.26 -0.83
N GLY A 74 13.33 -22.14 -0.97
CA GLY A 74 13.88 -21.68 -2.24
C GLY A 74 12.92 -20.84 -3.10
N VAL A 75 11.73 -20.55 -2.61
CA VAL A 75 10.80 -19.56 -3.21
C VAL A 75 10.79 -18.33 -2.32
N VAL A 76 11.09 -17.17 -2.89
CA VAL A 76 11.01 -15.87 -2.20
C VAL A 76 9.99 -15.03 -2.93
N LEU A 77 8.93 -14.62 -2.23
CA LEU A 77 8.01 -13.61 -2.71
C LEU A 77 8.42 -12.27 -2.11
N LEU A 78 8.73 -11.31 -2.97
CA LEU A 78 8.92 -9.92 -2.58
C LEU A 78 7.73 -9.13 -3.08
N ASP A 79 6.96 -8.59 -2.14
CA ASP A 79 5.82 -7.73 -2.45
C ASP A 79 6.25 -6.26 -2.37
N VAL A 80 5.48 -5.36 -2.97
CA VAL A 80 5.73 -3.93 -3.00
C VAL A 80 4.48 -3.13 -2.65
N THR A 81 4.69 -1.91 -2.15
CA THR A 81 3.59 -0.95 -1.98
C THR A 81 3.12 -0.44 -3.36
N PRO A 82 1.83 -0.56 -3.72
CA PRO A 82 1.35 -0.12 -5.04
C PRO A 82 1.28 1.40 -5.19
N LEU A 83 1.16 2.13 -4.08
CA LEU A 83 1.05 3.59 -4.02
C LEU A 83 1.89 4.14 -2.88
N SER A 84 2.35 5.38 -3.05
CA SER A 84 3.05 6.11 -1.98
C SER A 84 2.16 6.33 -0.77
N MET A 85 2.76 6.32 0.41
CA MET A 85 2.11 6.59 1.68
C MET A 85 2.81 7.73 2.40
N GLY A 86 2.03 8.58 3.06
CA GLY A 86 2.57 9.74 3.75
C GLY A 86 1.54 10.37 4.67
N ILE A 87 1.83 11.58 5.11
CA ILE A 87 0.97 12.38 5.96
C ILE A 87 0.64 13.74 5.35
N GLU A 88 -0.47 14.31 5.77
CA GLU A 88 -0.78 15.71 5.51
C GLU A 88 0.13 16.61 6.35
N THR A 89 0.73 17.60 5.72
CA THR A 89 1.58 18.60 6.35
C THR A 89 1.02 20.01 6.12
N LEU A 90 1.67 21.03 6.70
CA LEU A 90 1.26 22.43 6.62
C LEU A 90 0.94 22.86 5.16
N GLY A 91 -0.23 23.48 4.99
CA GLY A 91 -0.71 23.90 3.67
C GLY A 91 -1.51 22.81 2.93
N GLY A 92 -1.87 21.71 3.56
CA GLY A 92 -2.64 20.62 2.94
C GLY A 92 -1.82 19.82 1.92
N VAL A 93 -0.51 19.79 2.08
CA VAL A 93 0.42 19.07 1.19
C VAL A 93 0.59 17.64 1.68
N MET A 94 0.65 16.69 0.76
CA MET A 94 1.04 15.32 1.08
C MET A 94 2.57 15.19 1.11
N THR A 95 3.12 14.90 2.28
CA THR A 95 4.54 14.54 2.44
C THR A 95 4.67 13.03 2.46
N LYS A 96 5.35 12.47 1.45
CA LYS A 96 5.57 11.03 1.31
C LYS A 96 6.65 10.56 2.28
N LEU A 97 6.41 9.46 2.97
CA LEU A 97 7.39 8.73 3.78
C LEU A 97 7.81 7.42 3.10
N ILE A 98 6.86 6.72 2.49
CA ILE A 98 7.13 5.50 1.73
C ILE A 98 6.67 5.74 0.30
N ASP A 99 7.58 5.59 -0.65
CA ASP A 99 7.27 5.72 -2.07
C ASP A 99 6.56 4.49 -2.63
N ALA A 100 5.81 4.69 -3.72
CA ALA A 100 5.28 3.57 -4.50
C ALA A 100 6.40 2.63 -4.95
N ASN A 101 6.06 1.35 -5.10
CA ASN A 101 6.99 0.28 -5.47
C ASN A 101 8.12 0.03 -4.45
N THR A 102 7.98 0.48 -3.21
CA THR A 102 8.90 0.11 -2.12
C THR A 102 8.65 -1.35 -1.71
N THR A 103 9.69 -2.17 -1.72
CA THR A 103 9.63 -3.57 -1.26
C THR A 103 9.24 -3.63 0.21
N ILE A 104 8.32 -4.52 0.58
CA ILE A 104 7.90 -4.78 1.95
C ILE A 104 8.51 -6.11 2.47
N PRO A 105 8.79 -6.22 3.78
CA PRO A 105 8.54 -5.23 4.84
C PRO A 105 9.42 -3.98 4.73
N ALA A 106 8.87 -2.82 5.12
CA ALA A 106 9.58 -1.55 5.04
C ALA A 106 9.27 -0.67 6.25
N ARG A 107 10.28 0.06 6.73
CA ARG A 107 10.14 1.03 7.81
C ARG A 107 10.82 2.34 7.46
N LYS A 108 10.10 3.46 7.65
CA LYS A 108 10.59 4.81 7.44
C LYS A 108 10.12 5.73 8.56
N SER A 109 11.00 6.63 8.98
CA SER A 109 10.71 7.61 10.02
C SER A 109 11.17 8.99 9.56
N GLU A 110 10.35 10.00 9.82
CA GLU A 110 10.69 11.40 9.60
C GLU A 110 10.28 12.25 10.80
N THR A 111 11.00 13.34 11.03
CA THR A 111 10.72 14.25 12.15
C THR A 111 10.01 15.49 11.62
N PHE A 112 8.84 15.75 12.16
CA PHE A 112 8.00 16.91 11.90
C PHE A 112 7.94 17.82 13.12
N SER A 113 7.27 18.96 12.98
CA SER A 113 7.10 19.91 14.06
C SER A 113 5.70 20.51 14.08
N THR A 114 5.40 21.32 15.11
CA THR A 114 4.13 22.05 15.24
C THR A 114 4.06 23.24 14.27
N ALA A 115 2.86 23.52 13.78
CA ALA A 115 2.58 24.62 12.85
C ALA A 115 2.24 25.95 13.55
N ALA A 116 1.82 25.90 14.84
CA ALA A 116 1.44 27.05 15.64
C ALA A 116 2.19 27.10 16.96
N ASP A 117 2.33 28.31 17.52
CA ASP A 117 2.90 28.51 18.85
C ASP A 117 2.00 27.91 19.92
N ASN A 118 2.63 27.30 20.94
CA ASN A 118 1.96 26.67 22.09
C ASN A 118 0.98 25.54 21.71
N GLN A 119 1.19 24.92 20.56
CA GLN A 119 0.40 23.78 20.11
C GLN A 119 0.72 22.53 20.94
N THR A 120 -0.27 22.00 21.66
CA THR A 120 -0.13 20.85 22.57
C THR A 120 -0.61 19.52 21.99
N GLU A 121 -1.12 19.57 20.75
CA GLU A 121 -1.66 18.43 20.03
C GLU A 121 -1.33 18.55 18.55
N VAL A 122 -1.06 17.42 17.90
CA VAL A 122 -0.94 17.31 16.43
C VAL A 122 -1.82 16.20 15.91
N THR A 123 -2.51 16.45 14.82
CA THR A 123 -3.27 15.44 14.07
C THR A 123 -2.37 14.82 13.03
N ILE A 124 -2.25 13.51 13.04
CA ILE A 124 -1.56 12.74 12.01
C ILE A 124 -2.61 12.18 11.07
N HIS A 125 -2.73 12.80 9.90
CA HIS A 125 -3.62 12.37 8.83
C HIS A 125 -2.85 11.53 7.83
N VAL A 126 -3.12 10.23 7.79
CA VAL A 126 -2.40 9.24 6.97
C VAL A 126 -3.06 9.12 5.61
N LEU A 127 -2.27 9.25 4.58
CA LEU A 127 -2.70 9.34 3.19
C LEU A 127 -2.01 8.28 2.31
N GLN A 128 -2.72 7.85 1.26
CA GLN A 128 -2.20 7.00 0.21
C GLN A 128 -2.51 7.59 -1.17
N GLY A 129 -1.50 7.71 -2.03
CA GLY A 129 -1.63 8.20 -3.40
C GLY A 129 -0.42 8.97 -3.88
N GLU A 130 -0.53 9.53 -5.11
CA GLU A 130 0.58 10.19 -5.80
C GLU A 130 0.36 11.70 -5.99
N ARG A 131 -0.77 12.25 -5.54
CA ARG A 131 -1.11 13.65 -5.74
C ARG A 131 -0.38 14.53 -4.72
N PRO A 132 0.06 15.76 -5.12
CA PRO A 132 0.74 16.68 -4.21
C PRO A 132 -0.13 17.16 -3.05
N MET A 133 -1.44 17.33 -3.28
CA MET A 133 -2.36 17.85 -2.27
C MET A 133 -3.03 16.71 -1.49
N ALA A 134 -3.09 16.84 -0.17
CA ALA A 134 -3.68 15.85 0.74
C ALA A 134 -5.13 15.49 0.35
N ALA A 135 -5.96 16.48 0.06
CA ALA A 135 -7.36 16.30 -0.31
C ALA A 135 -7.59 15.50 -1.61
N GLN A 136 -6.57 15.32 -2.43
CA GLN A 136 -6.62 14.57 -3.68
C GLN A 136 -6.17 13.11 -3.53
N ASN A 137 -5.73 12.73 -2.34
CA ASN A 137 -5.27 11.39 -2.01
C ASN A 137 -6.30 10.66 -1.13
N LYS A 138 -6.18 9.35 -1.06
CA LYS A 138 -7.04 8.53 -0.21
C LYS A 138 -6.62 8.67 1.25
N SER A 139 -7.53 9.11 2.12
CA SER A 139 -7.36 9.01 3.57
C SER A 139 -7.46 7.55 3.99
N ILE A 140 -6.45 7.04 4.67
CA ILE A 140 -6.40 5.66 5.15
C ILE A 140 -6.40 5.57 6.68
N GLY A 141 -6.25 6.69 7.38
CA GLY A 141 -6.34 6.76 8.83
C GLY A 141 -6.04 8.15 9.37
N GLN A 142 -6.47 8.38 10.60
CA GLN A 142 -6.19 9.63 11.33
C GLN A 142 -6.14 9.36 12.82
N PHE A 143 -5.21 10.01 13.53
CA PHE A 143 -5.12 9.97 14.98
C PHE A 143 -4.43 11.23 15.52
N ASN A 144 -4.60 11.49 16.81
CA ASN A 144 -4.06 12.67 17.47
C ASN A 144 -2.97 12.28 18.46
N LEU A 145 -1.82 12.95 18.41
CA LEU A 145 -0.81 12.93 19.44
C LEU A 145 -1.03 14.15 20.35
N THR A 146 -1.36 13.90 21.61
CA THR A 146 -1.65 14.93 22.61
C THR A 146 -0.55 15.01 23.68
N GLY A 147 -0.54 16.13 24.41
CA GLY A 147 0.39 16.34 25.54
C GLY A 147 1.79 16.70 25.12
N ILE A 148 1.92 17.33 23.97
CA ILE A 148 3.14 18.01 23.54
C ILE A 148 3.36 19.22 24.46
N ALA A 149 4.59 19.42 24.92
CA ALA A 149 4.92 20.60 25.74
C ALA A 149 4.73 21.88 24.95
N PRO A 150 4.05 22.92 25.51
CA PRO A 150 3.90 24.21 24.84
C PRO A 150 5.26 24.82 24.50
N ALA A 151 5.45 25.17 23.23
CA ALA A 151 6.67 25.78 22.72
C ALA A 151 6.36 26.62 21.48
N ARG A 152 7.33 27.38 21.00
CA ARG A 152 7.21 28.06 19.71
C ARG A 152 7.05 27.06 18.58
N ARG A 153 6.30 27.42 17.53
CA ARG A 153 6.18 26.62 16.31
C ARG A 153 7.57 26.23 15.78
N GLY A 154 7.72 25.01 15.30
CA GLY A 154 8.96 24.50 14.75
C GLY A 154 9.95 23.96 15.81
N VAL A 155 9.70 24.15 17.12
CA VAL A 155 10.57 23.66 18.19
C VAL A 155 10.26 22.20 18.59
N PRO A 156 9.00 21.78 18.81
CA PRO A 156 8.70 20.37 19.11
C PRO A 156 9.17 19.45 17.99
N GLN A 157 9.72 18.30 18.37
CA GLN A 157 10.19 17.27 17.42
C GLN A 157 9.30 16.05 17.53
N ILE A 158 8.48 15.83 16.50
CA ILE A 158 7.53 14.75 16.43
C ILE A 158 8.01 13.76 15.37
N GLU A 159 8.48 12.62 15.82
CA GLU A 159 8.91 11.54 14.94
C GLU A 159 7.70 10.72 14.53
N VAL A 160 7.43 10.71 13.21
CA VAL A 160 6.38 9.88 12.61
C VAL A 160 7.06 8.70 11.94
N THR A 161 6.64 7.49 12.32
CA THR A 161 7.17 6.23 11.78
C THR A 161 6.08 5.47 11.07
N PHE A 162 6.36 5.08 9.83
CA PHE A 162 5.59 4.15 9.02
C PHE A 162 6.30 2.80 9.04
N ASP A 163 5.59 1.75 9.44
CA ASP A 163 6.10 0.39 9.53
C ASP A 163 5.11 -0.56 8.83
N ILE A 164 5.51 -1.11 7.69
CA ILE A 164 4.71 -2.06 6.90
C ILE A 164 5.32 -3.43 7.07
N ASP A 165 4.54 -4.38 7.57
CA ASP A 165 4.97 -5.76 7.71
C ASP A 165 4.91 -6.54 6.37
N ALA A 166 5.37 -7.80 6.39
CA ALA A 166 5.36 -8.68 5.23
C ALA A 166 3.95 -9.02 4.72
N ASN A 167 2.91 -8.78 5.51
CA ASN A 167 1.51 -8.98 5.14
C ASN A 167 0.86 -7.72 4.57
N GLY A 168 1.62 -6.62 4.45
CA GLY A 168 1.12 -5.34 3.98
C GLY A 168 0.33 -4.54 5.04
N ILE A 169 0.39 -4.93 6.31
CA ILE A 169 -0.26 -4.22 7.40
C ILE A 169 0.60 -3.03 7.77
N LEU A 170 0.03 -1.83 7.69
CA LEU A 170 0.68 -0.57 8.02
C LEU A 170 0.42 -0.19 9.48
N LYS A 171 1.47 0.01 10.25
CA LYS A 171 1.44 0.68 11.55
C LYS A 171 2.04 2.07 11.40
N VAL A 172 1.29 3.09 11.80
CA VAL A 172 1.79 4.47 11.87
C VAL A 172 1.85 4.90 13.33
N SER A 173 3.00 5.36 13.77
CA SER A 173 3.18 5.93 15.11
C SER A 173 3.72 7.34 15.03
N ALA A 174 3.34 8.16 16.00
CA ALA A 174 3.88 9.51 16.21
C ALA A 174 4.37 9.64 17.65
N LYS A 175 5.60 10.11 17.82
CA LYS A 175 6.25 10.25 19.13
C LYS A 175 6.83 11.65 19.29
N ASP A 176 6.46 12.32 20.37
CA ASP A 176 7.14 13.54 20.80
C ASP A 176 8.47 13.18 21.47
N LYS A 177 9.58 13.61 20.87
CA LYS A 177 10.94 13.30 21.38
C LYS A 177 11.23 13.95 22.72
N ALA A 178 10.58 15.05 23.07
CA ALA A 178 10.81 15.78 24.31
C ALA A 178 10.07 15.13 25.50
N THR A 179 8.79 14.78 25.34
CA THR A 179 7.97 14.20 26.41
C THR A 179 7.97 12.68 26.42
N GLY A 180 8.41 12.05 25.32
CA GLY A 180 8.34 10.61 25.12
C GLY A 180 6.93 10.07 24.86
N LYS A 181 5.91 10.94 24.80
CA LYS A 181 4.54 10.52 24.50
C LYS A 181 4.42 10.00 23.07
N GLU A 182 3.70 8.90 22.93
CA GLU A 182 3.53 8.21 21.66
C GLU A 182 2.07 7.80 21.47
N GLN A 183 1.60 7.88 20.22
CA GLN A 183 0.34 7.33 19.77
C GLN A 183 0.56 6.58 18.46
N ALA A 184 -0.26 5.57 18.21
CA ALA A 184 -0.16 4.76 17.00
C ALA A 184 -1.54 4.31 16.52
N ILE A 185 -1.64 4.10 15.21
CA ILE A 185 -2.77 3.46 14.54
C ILE A 185 -2.26 2.28 13.73
N ARG A 186 -3.05 1.19 13.68
CA ARG A 186 -2.84 0.06 12.79
C ARG A 186 -3.88 0.15 11.67
N ILE A 187 -3.41 0.09 10.44
CA ILE A 187 -4.22 0.19 9.24
C ILE A 187 -4.08 -1.11 8.46
N GLU A 188 -5.17 -1.84 8.34
CA GLU A 188 -5.26 -3.06 7.55
C GLU A 188 -5.87 -2.75 6.19
N ALA A 189 -5.50 -3.52 5.17
CA ALA A 189 -6.13 -3.38 3.86
C ALA A 189 -7.63 -3.63 4.01
N SER A 190 -8.43 -2.57 3.79
CA SER A 190 -9.87 -2.67 3.83
C SER A 190 -10.35 -3.43 2.58
N SER A 191 -11.15 -4.46 2.76
CA SER A 191 -11.87 -5.15 1.67
C SER A 191 -12.92 -4.26 0.99
N GLY A 192 -13.05 -3.01 1.43
CA GLY A 192 -14.09 -2.09 0.97
C GLY A 192 -15.44 -2.27 1.66
N LEU A 193 -15.59 -3.31 2.47
CA LEU A 193 -16.81 -3.58 3.26
C LEU A 193 -16.60 -3.11 4.70
N SER A 194 -17.58 -2.42 5.26
CA SER A 194 -17.61 -2.09 6.69
C SER A 194 -17.88 -3.35 7.53
N LYS A 195 -17.55 -3.30 8.83
CA LYS A 195 -17.85 -4.42 9.74
C LYS A 195 -19.36 -4.71 9.80
N GLU A 196 -20.18 -3.66 9.77
CA GLU A 196 -21.63 -3.79 9.75
C GLU A 196 -22.13 -4.48 8.48
N GLU A 197 -21.58 -4.15 7.32
CA GLU A 197 -21.91 -4.81 6.05
C GLU A 197 -21.50 -6.28 6.06
N ILE A 198 -20.32 -6.61 6.60
CA ILE A 198 -19.86 -8.01 6.76
C ILE A 198 -20.81 -8.80 7.66
N GLU A 199 -21.19 -8.25 8.83
CA GLU A 199 -22.10 -8.94 9.73
C GLU A 199 -23.51 -9.09 9.13
N LYS A 200 -23.98 -8.10 8.39
CA LYS A 200 -25.25 -8.20 7.65
C LYS A 200 -25.19 -9.29 6.60
N MET A 201 -24.13 -9.36 5.79
CA MET A 201 -23.95 -10.40 4.78
C MET A 201 -23.86 -11.80 5.40
N LYS A 202 -23.22 -11.94 6.56
CA LYS A 202 -23.20 -13.22 7.30
C LYS A 202 -24.57 -13.63 7.83
N ALA A 203 -25.40 -12.67 8.23
CA ALA A 203 -26.74 -12.94 8.74
C ALA A 203 -27.74 -13.26 7.61
N GLU A 204 -27.47 -12.82 6.39
CA GLU A 204 -28.29 -13.06 5.20
C GLU A 204 -27.89 -14.35 4.44
N ALA A 205 -26.76 -14.98 4.77
CA ALA A 205 -26.27 -16.22 4.18
C ALA A 205 -26.74 -17.45 4.96
#